data_61210a862fdae8f0d5fabf814f3c1a5a
#
_entry.id   61210a862fdae8f0d5fabf814f3c1a5a
#
_cell.length_a   1.000
_cell.length_b   1.000
_cell.length_c   1.000
_cell.angle_alpha   90.00
_cell.angle_beta   90.00
_cell.angle_gamma   90.00
#
_symmetry.space_group_name_H-M   'P 1'
#
loop_
_entity.id
_entity.type
_entity.pdbx_description
1 polymer ?
#
loop_
_entity_poly.entity_id
_entity_poly.type
_entity_poly.pdbx_seq_one_letter_code
_entity_poly.pdbx_strand_id
1 'polypeptide(L)'
;MARKGAKEGGLASVLRSLDEQRSAKLRAKLPHWAEAQIHIPSGLSLEQCSSEATALYKASVAQALTGGEGSIADLTGGLGVDSWALSRVCARLLYFERNEELCSAAMANFRELGCSNINCFKQESSLSSLEELPEMSLIYIDPARRSASGSKVFLLEDCTPDVLTLLSAMCRKSGWIMIKLSPMADITMVVRRLQEAAPEGYGVRQLHLVGAEGEVKELLVLIGRGSGPWTLNLADCGSGARLQLSPEDEKRAQLALSNCLNAGTVLLEPRPLLLKAGLRKLPCSLAGLRKLSQDCHLYTGSLPEDHPLEPFFKQYEILETFPTGNASIKELGRKYPVAEVSARGLHLSSEELRRKIGCKSGIAPDGHHYHIFGCDTALGGRLIVCFRK
;
A
#
# COMPACT_ATOMS: atom_id res chain seq x y z
N MET A 1 21.81 -50.04 6.65
CA MET A 1 22.46 -48.69 6.74
C MET A 1 22.12 -47.71 5.61
N ALA A 2 21.52 -48.11 4.49
CA ALA A 2 21.25 -47.24 3.34
C ALA A 2 20.00 -46.30 3.45
N ARG A 3 19.08 -46.54 4.40
CA ARG A 3 17.85 -45.68 4.52
C ARG A 3 17.97 -44.42 5.39
N LYS A 4 19.03 -44.31 6.20
CA LYS A 4 19.28 -43.09 7.02
C LYS A 4 19.91 -41.93 6.22
N GLY A 5 20.82 -42.24 5.29
CA GLY A 5 21.51 -41.24 4.50
C GLY A 5 20.64 -40.50 3.47
N ALA A 6 19.59 -41.14 2.93
CA ALA A 6 18.67 -40.53 1.98
C ALA A 6 17.71 -39.50 2.63
N LYS A 7 17.37 -39.67 3.93
CA LYS A 7 16.53 -38.72 4.67
C LYS A 7 17.35 -37.46 5.12
N GLU A 8 18.63 -37.62 5.46
CA GLU A 8 19.48 -36.52 5.85
C GLU A 8 19.86 -35.61 4.66
N GLY A 9 20.08 -36.19 3.47
CA GLY A 9 20.31 -35.43 2.23
C GLY A 9 19.06 -34.64 1.80
N GLY A 10 17.87 -35.19 1.98
CA GLY A 10 16.60 -34.51 1.70
C GLY A 10 16.35 -33.32 2.64
N LEU A 11 16.61 -33.48 3.94
CA LEU A 11 16.44 -32.42 4.92
C LEU A 11 17.44 -31.28 4.68
N ALA A 12 18.70 -31.58 4.41
CA ALA A 12 19.72 -30.59 4.12
C ALA A 12 19.41 -29.79 2.83
N SER A 13 18.86 -30.42 1.80
CA SER A 13 18.44 -29.72 0.58
C SER A 13 17.25 -28.81 0.81
N VAL A 14 16.27 -29.23 1.62
CA VAL A 14 15.11 -28.39 2.01
C VAL A 14 15.56 -27.19 2.84
N LEU A 15 16.45 -27.38 3.81
CA LEU A 15 16.98 -26.29 4.64
C LEU A 15 17.75 -25.25 3.78
N ARG A 16 18.61 -25.71 2.86
CA ARG A 16 19.30 -24.79 1.91
C ARG A 16 18.30 -24.00 1.05
N SER A 17 17.28 -24.67 0.51
CA SER A 17 16.25 -24.00 -0.28
C SER A 17 15.50 -22.93 0.53
N LEU A 18 15.19 -23.21 1.80
CA LEU A 18 14.57 -22.23 2.70
C LEU A 18 15.49 -21.05 3.01
N ASP A 19 16.77 -21.29 3.23
CA ASP A 19 17.77 -20.23 3.47
C ASP A 19 17.97 -19.36 2.21
N GLU A 20 18.02 -19.98 1.04
CA GLU A 20 18.11 -19.26 -0.25
C GLU A 20 16.88 -18.40 -0.51
N GLN A 21 15.68 -18.93 -0.25
CA GLN A 21 14.41 -18.18 -0.38
C GLN A 21 14.35 -17.02 0.60
N ARG A 22 14.77 -17.24 1.86
CA ARG A 22 14.84 -16.19 2.88
C ARG A 22 15.82 -15.08 2.50
N SER A 23 16.99 -15.45 1.99
CA SER A 23 18.01 -14.50 1.52
C SER A 23 17.54 -13.71 0.29
N ALA A 24 16.84 -14.34 -0.66
CA ALA A 24 16.26 -13.67 -1.80
C ALA A 24 15.17 -12.67 -1.39
N LYS A 25 14.30 -13.08 -0.45
CA LYS A 25 13.25 -12.22 0.11
C LYS A 25 13.83 -11.02 0.88
N LEU A 26 14.90 -11.24 1.65
CA LEU A 26 15.61 -10.16 2.35
C LEU A 26 16.16 -9.15 1.34
N ARG A 27 16.89 -9.60 0.32
CA ARG A 27 17.45 -8.73 -0.73
C ARG A 27 16.38 -7.94 -1.47
N ALA A 28 15.24 -8.55 -1.76
CA ALA A 28 14.15 -7.87 -2.46
C ALA A 28 13.46 -6.81 -1.58
N LYS A 29 13.26 -7.11 -0.29
CA LYS A 29 12.48 -6.26 0.62
C LYS A 29 13.33 -5.19 1.33
N LEU A 30 14.57 -5.54 1.69
CA LEU A 30 15.52 -4.75 2.47
C LEU A 30 16.92 -4.81 1.84
N PRO A 31 17.12 -4.24 0.64
CA PRO A 31 18.37 -4.38 -0.11
C PRO A 31 19.59 -3.87 0.66
N HIS A 32 19.52 -2.72 1.32
CA HIS A 32 20.61 -2.17 2.11
C HIS A 32 20.93 -3.04 3.34
N TRP A 33 19.90 -3.57 3.99
CA TRP A 33 20.08 -4.47 5.13
C TRP A 33 20.73 -5.80 4.71
N ALA A 34 20.44 -6.27 3.49
CA ALA A 34 21.00 -7.52 2.98
C ALA A 34 22.51 -7.46 2.70
N GLU A 35 23.11 -6.27 2.68
CA GLU A 35 24.56 -6.05 2.56
C GLU A 35 25.31 -6.19 3.91
N ALA A 36 24.56 -6.17 5.03
CA ALA A 36 25.11 -6.28 6.37
C ALA A 36 24.83 -7.66 7.01
N GLN A 37 25.50 -7.99 8.11
CA GLN A 37 25.27 -9.23 8.87
C GLN A 37 24.04 -9.11 9.77
N ILE A 38 22.86 -9.12 9.17
CA ILE A 38 21.59 -8.88 9.84
C ILE A 38 21.06 -10.14 10.52
N HIS A 39 20.65 -9.98 11.76
CA HIS A 39 19.93 -11.00 12.51
C HIS A 39 18.40 -10.84 12.38
N ILE A 40 17.74 -11.87 11.84
CA ILE A 40 16.29 -11.93 11.70
C ILE A 40 15.78 -13.12 12.51
N PRO A 41 15.09 -12.91 13.64
CA PRO A 41 14.68 -13.99 14.54
C PRO A 41 13.75 -15.01 13.87
N SER A 42 12.83 -14.55 13.03
CA SER A 42 11.88 -15.43 12.36
C SER A 42 11.56 -14.96 10.93
N GLY A 43 11.11 -15.90 10.08
CA GLY A 43 10.56 -15.57 8.75
C GLY A 43 9.34 -14.64 8.85
N LEU A 44 8.53 -14.79 9.89
CA LEU A 44 7.36 -13.94 10.14
C LEU A 44 7.76 -12.48 10.40
N SER A 45 8.84 -12.23 11.14
CA SER A 45 9.35 -10.87 11.39
C SER A 45 9.74 -10.16 10.09
N LEU A 46 10.38 -10.89 9.15
CA LEU A 46 10.71 -10.37 7.82
C LEU A 46 9.45 -10.14 6.98
N GLU A 47 8.44 -10.98 7.12
CA GLU A 47 7.18 -10.79 6.38
C GLU A 47 6.41 -9.57 6.83
N GLN A 48 6.31 -9.36 8.14
CA GLN A 48 5.51 -8.31 8.75
C GLN A 48 6.18 -6.94 8.75
N CYS A 49 7.52 -6.85 8.71
CA CYS A 49 8.19 -5.56 8.70
C CYS A 49 7.88 -4.75 7.43
N SER A 50 8.07 -3.45 7.48
CA SER A 50 8.02 -2.57 6.32
C SER A 50 9.07 -2.97 5.28
N SER A 51 8.84 -2.65 4.00
CA SER A 51 9.93 -2.65 3.02
C SER A 51 10.82 -1.44 3.24
N GLU A 52 12.07 -1.52 2.81
CA GLU A 52 13.01 -0.39 2.88
C GLU A 52 12.45 0.86 2.20
N ALA A 53 11.85 0.69 1.02
CA ALA A 53 11.26 1.78 0.27
C ALA A 53 10.12 2.49 1.02
N THR A 54 9.23 1.73 1.70
CA THR A 54 8.14 2.34 2.48
C THR A 54 8.64 2.93 3.80
N ALA A 55 9.69 2.37 4.41
CA ALA A 55 10.32 2.93 5.60
C ALA A 55 11.03 4.26 5.30
N LEU A 56 11.77 4.34 4.20
CA LEU A 56 12.40 5.58 3.73
C LEU A 56 11.37 6.65 3.37
N TYR A 57 10.22 6.24 2.82
CA TYR A 57 9.11 7.17 2.59
C TYR A 57 8.60 7.78 3.91
N LYS A 58 8.37 6.96 4.94
CA LYS A 58 7.98 7.44 6.29
C LYS A 58 9.01 8.42 6.86
N ALA A 59 10.29 8.11 6.69
CA ALA A 59 11.38 9.01 7.09
C ALA A 59 11.31 10.36 6.34
N SER A 60 11.06 10.36 5.03
CA SER A 60 10.90 11.59 4.26
C SER A 60 9.71 12.45 4.73
N VAL A 61 8.60 11.80 5.10
CA VAL A 61 7.44 12.48 5.69
C VAL A 61 7.79 13.04 7.06
N ALA A 62 8.46 12.27 7.92
CA ALA A 62 8.91 12.73 9.23
C ALA A 62 9.85 13.93 9.11
N GLN A 63 10.81 13.90 8.20
CA GLN A 63 11.73 15.01 7.93
C GLN A 63 10.99 16.28 7.51
N ALA A 64 10.01 16.16 6.62
CA ALA A 64 9.20 17.30 6.18
C ALA A 64 8.38 17.94 7.32
N LEU A 65 7.97 17.14 8.31
CA LEU A 65 7.19 17.62 9.46
C LEU A 65 8.04 18.21 10.58
N THR A 66 9.26 17.67 10.82
CA THR A 66 10.10 18.00 11.96
C THR A 66 11.32 18.86 11.60
N GLY A 67 11.57 19.09 10.33
CA GLY A 67 12.76 19.78 9.85
C GLY A 67 14.04 18.93 9.91
N GLY A 68 13.94 17.63 10.28
CA GLY A 68 15.10 16.75 10.41
C GLY A 68 15.87 16.88 11.72
N GLU A 69 15.35 17.67 12.65
CA GLU A 69 15.93 17.88 13.98
C GLU A 69 15.01 17.34 15.08
N GLY A 70 15.55 17.21 16.29
CA GLY A 70 14.79 16.78 17.46
C GLY A 70 14.75 15.28 17.66
N SER A 71 13.76 14.82 18.45
CA SER A 71 13.66 13.41 18.86
C SER A 71 12.40 12.77 18.30
N ILE A 72 12.51 11.51 17.85
CA ILE A 72 11.40 10.68 17.41
C ILE A 72 11.26 9.48 18.35
N ALA A 73 10.03 9.11 18.72
CA ALA A 73 9.75 7.87 19.42
C ALA A 73 9.01 6.90 18.48
N ASP A 74 9.51 5.67 18.33
CA ASP A 74 8.84 4.54 17.72
C ASP A 74 8.30 3.64 18.84
N LEU A 75 6.98 3.63 19.01
CA LEU A 75 6.30 2.91 20.08
C LEU A 75 6.07 1.42 19.80
N THR A 76 6.44 0.94 18.61
CA THR A 76 6.13 -0.41 18.11
C THR A 76 7.23 -0.95 17.22
N GLY A 77 8.46 -0.90 17.71
CA GLY A 77 9.69 -1.04 16.94
C GLY A 77 9.85 -2.29 16.06
N GLY A 78 9.35 -3.46 16.50
CA GLY A 78 9.41 -4.69 15.72
C GLY A 78 10.83 -5.07 15.31
N LEU A 79 11.06 -5.41 14.04
CA LEU A 79 12.40 -5.70 13.50
C LEU A 79 13.31 -4.45 13.40
N GLY A 80 12.74 -3.25 13.53
CA GLY A 80 13.46 -1.98 13.55
C GLY A 80 13.63 -1.29 12.20
N VAL A 81 13.00 -1.77 11.14
CA VAL A 81 13.17 -1.20 9.78
C VAL A 81 12.70 0.25 9.70
N ASP A 82 11.53 0.55 10.29
CA ASP A 82 11.00 1.91 10.34
C ASP A 82 11.85 2.80 11.24
N SER A 83 12.26 2.29 12.41
CA SER A 83 13.18 3.00 13.32
C SER A 83 14.54 3.31 12.68
N TRP A 84 15.10 2.37 11.91
CA TRP A 84 16.33 2.60 11.15
C TRP A 84 16.16 3.76 10.15
N ALA A 85 15.07 3.76 9.40
CA ALA A 85 14.81 4.82 8.43
C ALA A 85 14.57 6.18 9.12
N LEU A 86 13.77 6.21 10.19
CA LEU A 86 13.47 7.41 10.97
C LEU A 86 14.69 7.98 11.66
N SER A 87 15.64 7.12 12.11
CA SER A 87 16.87 7.58 12.77
C SER A 87 17.77 8.41 11.87
N ARG A 88 17.63 8.27 10.55
CA ARG A 88 18.42 9.01 9.55
C ARG A 88 17.98 10.49 9.42
N VAL A 89 16.83 10.83 10.00
CA VAL A 89 16.18 12.16 9.87
C VAL A 89 15.81 12.76 11.23
N CYS A 90 16.51 12.37 12.29
CA CYS A 90 16.33 12.96 13.62
C CYS A 90 17.66 12.93 14.41
N ALA A 91 17.78 13.78 15.41
CA ALA A 91 18.94 13.79 16.30
C ALA A 91 18.97 12.57 17.23
N ARG A 92 17.82 12.09 17.68
CA ARG A 92 17.68 10.95 18.57
C ARG A 92 16.40 10.19 18.30
N LEU A 93 16.48 8.84 18.29
CA LEU A 93 15.33 7.96 18.20
C LEU A 93 15.20 7.10 19.47
N LEU A 94 14.00 7.05 20.03
CA LEU A 94 13.64 6.16 21.12
C LEU A 94 12.81 5.01 20.52
N TYR A 95 13.35 3.79 20.60
CA TYR A 95 12.76 2.57 20.07
C TYR A 95 12.18 1.73 21.19
N PHE A 96 10.90 1.39 21.12
CA PHE A 96 10.19 0.56 22.09
C PHE A 96 9.71 -0.74 21.45
N GLU A 97 10.07 -1.88 22.05
CA GLU A 97 9.61 -3.20 21.63
C GLU A 97 9.42 -4.11 22.84
N ARG A 98 8.23 -4.70 22.96
CA ARG A 98 7.87 -5.58 24.07
C ARG A 98 8.47 -6.99 23.95
N ASN A 99 8.69 -7.46 22.72
CA ASN A 99 9.30 -8.76 22.47
C ASN A 99 10.83 -8.66 22.63
N GLU A 100 11.37 -9.32 23.65
CA GLU A 100 12.81 -9.25 23.99
C GLU A 100 13.71 -9.79 22.88
N GLU A 101 13.28 -10.83 22.16
CA GLU A 101 14.06 -11.41 21.06
C GLU A 101 14.13 -10.44 19.88
N LEU A 102 12.99 -9.82 19.48
CA LEU A 102 12.95 -8.79 18.45
C LEU A 102 13.78 -7.56 18.85
N CYS A 103 13.64 -7.08 20.08
CA CYS A 103 14.39 -5.94 20.57
C CYS A 103 15.91 -6.22 20.55
N SER A 104 16.33 -7.42 20.97
CA SER A 104 17.75 -7.81 20.98
C SER A 104 18.31 -7.91 19.55
N ALA A 105 17.52 -8.47 18.62
CA ALA A 105 17.86 -8.53 17.21
C ALA A 105 17.99 -7.13 16.59
N ALA A 106 17.00 -6.26 16.83
CA ALA A 106 17.01 -4.88 16.33
C ALA A 106 18.23 -4.11 16.84
N MET A 107 18.58 -4.24 18.15
CA MET A 107 19.77 -3.61 18.71
C MET A 107 21.08 -4.08 18.04
N ALA A 108 21.20 -5.37 17.72
CA ALA A 108 22.35 -5.90 16.98
C ALA A 108 22.37 -5.32 15.55
N ASN A 109 21.23 -5.35 14.86
CA ASN A 109 21.08 -4.84 13.50
C ASN A 109 21.40 -3.34 13.41
N PHE A 110 20.94 -2.53 14.36
CA PHE A 110 21.26 -1.09 14.38
C PHE A 110 22.78 -0.83 14.49
N ARG A 111 23.51 -1.65 15.24
CA ARG A 111 24.98 -1.54 15.33
C ARG A 111 25.63 -1.88 13.99
N GLU A 112 25.23 -2.99 13.37
CA GLU A 112 25.73 -3.42 12.06
C GLU A 112 25.42 -2.38 10.96
N LEU A 113 24.27 -1.69 11.06
CA LEU A 113 23.85 -0.63 10.14
C LEU A 113 24.42 0.76 10.49
N GLY A 114 25.28 0.86 11.51
CA GLY A 114 25.94 2.09 11.91
C GLY A 114 25.03 3.14 12.56
N CYS A 115 23.87 2.73 13.12
CA CYS A 115 22.97 3.65 13.81
C CYS A 115 23.48 3.96 15.22
N SER A 116 23.92 5.19 15.46
CA SER A 116 24.47 5.63 16.75
C SER A 116 23.49 6.42 17.62
N ASN A 117 22.33 6.83 17.05
CA ASN A 117 21.37 7.73 17.70
C ASN A 117 20.07 7.04 18.12
N ILE A 118 20.01 5.70 18.13
CA ILE A 118 18.86 4.90 18.57
C ILE A 118 19.05 4.40 19.99
N ASN A 119 18.13 4.74 20.88
CA ASN A 119 18.04 4.21 22.24
C ASN A 119 16.92 3.19 22.32
N CYS A 120 17.24 1.94 22.65
CA CYS A 120 16.29 0.83 22.65
C CYS A 120 15.80 0.52 24.07
N PHE A 121 14.49 0.31 24.19
CA PHE A 121 13.79 -0.04 25.42
C PHE A 121 12.99 -1.34 25.22
N LYS A 122 13.31 -2.37 26.02
CA LYS A 122 12.59 -3.65 26.07
C LYS A 122 11.32 -3.49 26.90
N GLN A 123 10.31 -2.82 26.32
CA GLN A 123 9.13 -2.45 27.10
C GLN A 123 7.94 -2.26 26.17
N GLU A 124 6.75 -2.58 26.67
CA GLU A 124 5.48 -2.30 25.99
C GLU A 124 5.13 -0.82 26.11
N SER A 125 4.61 -0.25 25.02
CA SER A 125 4.09 1.12 25.02
C SER A 125 2.72 1.17 25.71
N SER A 126 2.63 1.96 26.77
CA SER A 126 1.47 2.12 27.64
C SER A 126 1.28 3.59 28.04
N LEU A 127 0.18 3.91 28.71
CA LEU A 127 -0.01 5.25 29.26
C LEU A 127 1.13 5.65 30.21
N SER A 128 1.57 4.74 31.08
CA SER A 128 2.68 5.03 32.02
C SER A 128 4.01 5.27 31.30
N SER A 129 4.34 4.48 30.29
CA SER A 129 5.58 4.71 29.51
C SER A 129 5.54 6.02 28.71
N LEU A 130 4.35 6.43 28.23
CA LEU A 130 4.18 7.71 27.57
C LEU A 130 4.33 8.90 28.52
N GLU A 131 3.91 8.79 29.77
CA GLU A 131 4.09 9.84 30.79
C GLU A 131 5.56 10.12 31.07
N GLU A 132 6.41 9.11 31.01
CA GLU A 132 7.85 9.20 31.20
C GLU A 132 8.60 9.76 29.98
N LEU A 133 7.98 9.78 28.79
CA LEU A 133 8.62 10.31 27.59
C LEU A 133 8.92 11.81 27.76
N PRO A 134 10.10 12.27 27.32
CA PRO A 134 10.35 13.69 27.12
C PRO A 134 9.44 14.25 26.00
N GLU A 135 9.52 15.55 25.76
CA GLU A 135 8.88 16.13 24.60
C GLU A 135 9.54 15.58 23.30
N MET A 136 8.72 15.15 22.35
CA MET A 136 9.13 14.55 21.09
C MET A 136 8.70 15.42 19.91
N SER A 137 9.50 15.45 18.85
CA SER A 137 9.11 16.12 17.60
C SER A 137 8.06 15.32 16.84
N LEU A 138 8.16 13.98 16.90
CA LEU A 138 7.20 13.06 16.30
C LEU A 138 7.12 11.76 17.11
N ILE A 139 5.93 11.23 17.25
CA ILE A 139 5.69 9.87 17.75
C ILE A 139 5.16 9.02 16.60
N TYR A 140 5.84 7.89 16.33
CA TYR A 140 5.43 6.87 15.36
C TYR A 140 4.85 5.66 16.08
N ILE A 141 3.77 5.08 15.52
CA ILE A 141 3.14 3.86 16.03
C ILE A 141 2.59 3.01 14.87
N ASP A 142 2.91 1.71 14.87
CA ASP A 142 2.41 0.67 13.94
C ASP A 142 1.69 -0.41 14.76
N PRO A 143 0.43 -0.18 15.17
CA PRO A 143 -0.27 -1.10 16.03
C PRO A 143 -0.61 -2.39 15.29
N ALA A 144 -0.27 -3.53 15.89
CA ALA A 144 -0.60 -4.85 15.35
C ALA A 144 -2.07 -5.19 15.61
N ARG A 145 -2.73 -5.84 14.65
CA ARG A 145 -4.09 -6.35 14.83
C ARG A 145 -4.09 -7.52 15.82
N ARG A 146 -5.02 -7.52 16.79
CA ARG A 146 -5.26 -8.67 17.67
C ARG A 146 -5.84 -9.83 16.85
N SER A 147 -5.23 -10.99 16.95
CA SER A 147 -5.57 -12.18 16.14
C SER A 147 -6.91 -12.84 16.49
N ALA A 148 -7.61 -12.39 17.54
CA ALA A 148 -8.78 -13.07 18.11
C ALA A 148 -10.13 -12.69 17.49
N SER A 149 -10.25 -11.60 16.74
CA SER A 149 -11.51 -11.25 16.11
C SER A 149 -11.58 -11.84 14.71
N GLY A 150 -12.38 -12.88 14.48
CA GLY A 150 -12.66 -13.44 13.16
C GLY A 150 -13.37 -12.47 12.19
N SER A 151 -13.44 -11.17 12.53
CA SER A 151 -14.06 -10.15 11.72
C SER A 151 -13.19 -9.83 10.49
N LYS A 152 -13.82 -9.75 9.32
CA LYS A 152 -13.17 -9.36 8.07
C LYS A 152 -12.91 -7.84 7.99
N VAL A 153 -13.47 -7.07 8.92
CA VAL A 153 -13.37 -5.60 8.94
C VAL A 153 -12.24 -5.19 9.87
N PHE A 154 -11.39 -4.25 9.40
CA PHE A 154 -10.34 -3.65 10.21
C PHE A 154 -10.95 -2.56 11.10
N LEU A 155 -10.82 -2.71 12.43
CA LEU A 155 -11.21 -1.70 13.42
C LEU A 155 -9.97 -1.24 14.19
N LEU A 156 -9.91 0.06 14.51
CA LEU A 156 -8.80 0.63 15.30
C LEU A 156 -8.79 0.07 16.72
N GLU A 157 -9.97 -0.24 17.27
CA GLU A 157 -10.18 -0.83 18.60
C GLU A 157 -9.61 -2.25 18.72
N ASP A 158 -9.44 -2.96 17.58
CA ASP A 158 -8.88 -4.31 17.53
C ASP A 158 -7.34 -4.31 17.47
N CYS A 159 -6.71 -3.15 17.58
CA CYS A 159 -5.26 -3.01 17.49
C CYS A 159 -4.58 -3.06 18.87
N THR A 160 -3.32 -3.46 18.87
CA THR A 160 -2.44 -3.42 20.04
C THR A 160 -1.10 -2.79 19.63
N PRO A 161 -0.64 -1.72 20.31
CA PRO A 161 -1.35 -0.95 21.34
C PRO A 161 -2.65 -0.31 20.84
N ASP A 162 -3.59 -0.05 21.77
CA ASP A 162 -4.84 0.67 21.46
C ASP A 162 -4.55 2.16 21.22
N VAL A 163 -4.50 2.54 19.95
CA VAL A 163 -4.15 3.89 19.51
C VAL A 163 -5.15 4.93 20.05
N LEU A 164 -6.45 4.60 20.09
CA LEU A 164 -7.47 5.56 20.54
C LEU A 164 -7.28 5.91 22.02
N THR A 165 -6.97 4.91 22.86
CA THR A 165 -6.67 5.10 24.27
C THR A 165 -5.38 5.91 24.47
N LEU A 166 -4.34 5.68 23.66
CA LEU A 166 -3.04 6.33 23.81
C LEU A 166 -2.98 7.73 23.18
N LEU A 167 -3.90 8.06 22.27
CA LEU A 167 -3.81 9.26 21.42
C LEU A 167 -3.66 10.55 22.21
N SER A 168 -4.48 10.75 23.24
CA SER A 168 -4.42 11.97 24.06
C SER A 168 -3.07 12.10 24.80
N ALA A 169 -2.49 10.98 25.28
CA ALA A 169 -1.17 10.98 25.91
C ALA A 169 -0.06 11.28 24.91
N MET A 170 -0.11 10.69 23.70
CA MET A 170 0.83 10.98 22.63
C MET A 170 0.79 12.46 22.23
N CYS A 171 -0.40 13.05 22.09
CA CYS A 171 -0.56 14.46 21.74
C CYS A 171 -0.01 15.42 22.81
N ARG A 172 -0.01 15.03 24.10
CA ARG A 172 0.65 15.82 25.15
C ARG A 172 2.18 15.82 25.02
N LYS A 173 2.76 14.81 24.41
CA LYS A 173 4.21 14.61 24.30
C LYS A 173 4.79 15.01 22.95
N SER A 174 3.94 15.19 21.92
CA SER A 174 4.43 15.50 20.59
C SER A 174 3.46 16.37 19.78
N GLY A 175 4.00 17.23 18.96
CA GLY A 175 3.23 18.01 17.99
C GLY A 175 2.72 17.19 16.82
N TRP A 176 3.35 16.03 16.55
CA TRP A 176 3.00 15.15 15.43
C TRP A 176 2.93 13.70 15.86
N ILE A 177 1.85 13.02 15.47
CA ILE A 177 1.67 11.57 15.65
C ILE A 177 1.52 10.95 14.26
N MET A 178 2.37 10.00 13.91
CA MET A 178 2.30 9.20 12.67
C MET A 178 1.82 7.80 13.02
N ILE A 179 0.64 7.43 12.52
CA ILE A 179 0.02 6.13 12.76
C ILE A 179 0.05 5.35 11.46
N LYS A 180 0.71 4.18 11.45
CA LYS A 180 0.69 3.25 10.32
C LYS A 180 -0.44 2.25 10.52
N LEU A 181 -1.23 2.04 9.47
CA LEU A 181 -2.36 1.13 9.49
C LEU A 181 -2.34 0.21 8.26
N SER A 182 -3.05 -0.91 8.39
CA SER A 182 -3.27 -1.82 7.28
C SER A 182 -3.91 -1.12 6.08
N PRO A 183 -3.50 -1.44 4.84
CA PRO A 183 -4.17 -0.94 3.63
C PRO A 183 -5.65 -1.37 3.53
N MET A 184 -6.08 -2.35 4.32
CA MET A 184 -7.48 -2.79 4.38
C MET A 184 -8.38 -1.87 5.21
N ALA A 185 -7.81 -0.95 6.01
CA ALA A 185 -8.57 -0.02 6.83
C ALA A 185 -9.48 0.89 5.97
N ASP A 186 -10.70 1.13 6.42
CA ASP A 186 -11.61 2.09 5.78
C ASP A 186 -11.18 3.51 6.13
N ILE A 187 -10.82 4.29 5.10
CA ILE A 187 -10.29 5.64 5.24
C ILE A 187 -11.26 6.55 5.98
N THR A 188 -12.54 6.52 5.60
CA THR A 188 -13.56 7.40 6.16
C THR A 188 -13.79 7.10 7.63
N MET A 189 -13.86 5.81 7.98
CA MET A 189 -14.01 5.37 9.36
C MET A 189 -12.79 5.74 10.19
N VAL A 190 -11.58 5.47 9.69
CA VAL A 190 -10.32 5.79 10.39
C VAL A 190 -10.22 7.29 10.69
N VAL A 191 -10.43 8.14 9.67
CA VAL A 191 -10.38 9.60 9.84
C VAL A 191 -11.40 10.06 10.90
N ARG A 192 -12.63 9.58 10.79
CA ARG A 192 -13.70 9.92 11.75
C ARG A 192 -13.31 9.52 13.18
N ARG A 193 -12.91 8.26 13.40
CA ARG A 193 -12.58 7.76 14.74
C ARG A 193 -11.38 8.47 15.36
N LEU A 194 -10.35 8.74 14.58
CA LEU A 194 -9.18 9.48 15.06
C LEU A 194 -9.50 10.96 15.32
N GLN A 195 -10.36 11.58 14.52
CA GLN A 195 -10.80 12.95 14.73
C GLN A 195 -11.65 13.09 16.00
N GLU A 196 -12.54 12.10 16.27
CA GLU A 196 -13.35 12.03 17.49
C GLU A 196 -12.49 11.80 18.75
N ALA A 197 -11.42 11.02 18.65
CA ALA A 197 -10.53 10.69 19.77
C ALA A 197 -9.41 11.73 20.01
N ALA A 198 -9.13 12.58 19.02
CA ALA A 198 -8.09 13.60 19.15
C ALA A 198 -8.48 14.65 20.21
N PRO A 199 -7.55 15.06 21.11
CA PRO A 199 -7.83 16.10 22.09
C PRO A 199 -8.01 17.46 21.39
N GLU A 200 -8.59 18.42 22.11
CA GLU A 200 -8.78 19.78 21.62
C GLU A 200 -7.46 20.38 21.08
N GLY A 201 -7.54 21.04 19.96
CA GLY A 201 -6.37 21.61 19.28
C GLY A 201 -5.58 20.65 18.42
N TYR A 202 -5.97 19.36 18.33
CA TYR A 202 -5.37 18.36 17.44
C TYR A 202 -6.41 17.77 16.47
N GLY A 203 -5.93 17.25 15.35
CA GLY A 203 -6.78 16.57 14.39
C GLY A 203 -5.97 15.88 13.30
N VAL A 204 -6.65 15.10 12.47
CA VAL A 204 -6.06 14.51 11.27
C VAL A 204 -5.66 15.65 10.32
N ARG A 205 -4.39 15.67 9.93
CA ARG A 205 -3.80 16.71 9.06
C ARG A 205 -3.41 16.17 7.69
N GLN A 206 -2.91 14.94 7.65
CA GLN A 206 -2.52 14.29 6.42
C GLN A 206 -2.88 12.81 6.48
N LEU A 207 -3.20 12.27 5.33
CA LEU A 207 -3.38 10.84 5.11
C LEU A 207 -2.54 10.44 3.90
N HIS A 208 -1.73 9.39 4.03
CA HIS A 208 -0.90 8.90 2.96
C HIS A 208 -1.29 7.48 2.61
N LEU A 209 -1.62 7.23 1.36
CA LEU A 209 -1.71 5.90 0.78
C LEU A 209 -0.37 5.58 0.14
N VAL A 210 0.34 4.61 0.71
CA VAL A 210 1.68 4.25 0.27
C VAL A 210 1.62 2.94 -0.48
N GLY A 211 2.07 2.97 -1.73
CA GLY A 211 2.13 1.82 -2.62
C GLY A 211 3.56 1.43 -2.95
N ALA A 212 3.76 0.18 -3.28
CA ALA A 212 4.96 -0.39 -3.87
C ALA A 212 4.57 -1.65 -4.65
N GLU A 213 5.32 -1.97 -5.70
CA GLU A 213 5.12 -3.19 -6.50
C GLU A 213 3.70 -3.34 -7.08
N GLY A 214 3.03 -2.21 -7.35
CA GLY A 214 1.68 -2.19 -7.90
C GLY A 214 0.56 -2.48 -6.89
N GLU A 215 0.85 -2.51 -5.59
CA GLU A 215 -0.11 -2.71 -4.50
C GLU A 215 -0.11 -1.55 -3.51
N VAL A 216 -1.20 -1.37 -2.77
CA VAL A 216 -1.23 -0.50 -1.59
C VAL A 216 -0.65 -1.28 -0.43
N LYS A 217 0.44 -0.80 0.14
CA LYS A 217 1.15 -1.49 1.24
C LYS A 217 0.73 -0.99 2.62
N GLU A 218 0.49 0.31 2.78
CA GLU A 218 0.15 0.89 4.08
C GLU A 218 -0.67 2.18 3.95
N LEU A 219 -1.40 2.49 5.00
CA LEU A 219 -2.09 3.74 5.22
C LEU A 219 -1.40 4.46 6.38
N LEU A 220 -0.88 5.67 6.14
CA LEU A 220 -0.33 6.51 7.21
C LEU A 220 -1.32 7.62 7.53
N VAL A 221 -1.61 7.81 8.81
CA VAL A 221 -2.42 8.93 9.29
C VAL A 221 -1.57 9.82 10.16
N LEU A 222 -1.52 11.09 9.83
CA LEU A 222 -0.78 12.10 10.58
C LEU A 222 -1.75 12.98 11.35
N ILE A 223 -1.61 12.95 12.67
CA ILE A 223 -2.32 13.82 13.58
C ILE A 223 -1.35 14.92 14.02
N GLY A 224 -1.81 16.15 13.97
CA GLY A 224 -1.00 17.31 14.32
C GLY A 224 -1.82 18.41 14.95
N ARG A 225 -1.15 19.44 15.47
CA ARG A 225 -1.79 20.64 16.04
C ARG A 225 -2.54 21.42 14.96
N GLY A 226 -3.62 22.09 15.37
CA GLY A 226 -4.46 22.94 14.55
C GLY A 226 -5.74 22.29 14.07
N SER A 227 -6.64 23.09 13.55
CA SER A 227 -7.92 22.73 12.93
C SER A 227 -7.89 23.01 11.44
N GLY A 228 -8.71 22.32 10.66
CA GLY A 228 -8.86 22.55 9.23
C GLY A 228 -8.86 21.25 8.42
N PRO A 229 -8.99 21.36 7.08
CA PRO A 229 -9.04 20.20 6.22
C PRO A 229 -7.71 19.45 6.22
N TRP A 230 -7.80 18.13 6.07
CA TRP A 230 -6.63 17.27 5.89
C TRP A 230 -6.32 17.08 4.41
N THR A 231 -5.10 16.67 4.11
CA THR A 231 -4.67 16.36 2.74
C THR A 231 -4.60 14.85 2.53
N LEU A 232 -4.93 14.41 1.32
CA LEU A 232 -4.75 13.04 0.85
C LEU A 232 -3.50 12.99 -0.04
N ASN A 233 -2.56 12.13 0.32
CA ASN A 233 -1.30 11.96 -0.39
C ASN A 233 -1.23 10.54 -0.94
N LEU A 234 -1.06 10.38 -2.25
CA LEU A 234 -0.76 9.10 -2.89
C LEU A 234 0.73 9.03 -3.15
N ALA A 235 1.36 7.95 -2.76
CA ALA A 235 2.78 7.75 -2.92
C ALA A 235 3.07 6.33 -3.43
N ASP A 236 3.61 6.21 -4.62
CA ASP A 236 4.13 4.95 -5.14
C ASP A 236 5.65 4.93 -4.96
N CYS A 237 6.13 4.11 -4.03
CA CYS A 237 7.55 4.00 -3.73
C CYS A 237 8.35 3.30 -4.85
N GLY A 238 7.69 2.53 -5.72
CA GLY A 238 8.35 1.84 -6.85
C GLY A 238 8.66 2.81 -7.99
N SER A 239 7.68 3.62 -8.40
CA SER A 239 7.87 4.60 -9.49
C SER A 239 8.35 5.97 -9.00
N GLY A 240 8.31 6.24 -7.70
CA GLY A 240 8.57 7.57 -7.15
C GLY A 240 7.40 8.56 -7.31
N ALA A 241 6.30 8.16 -7.93
CA ALA A 241 5.16 9.04 -8.19
C ALA A 241 4.50 9.53 -6.90
N ARG A 242 4.11 10.82 -6.91
CA ARG A 242 3.45 11.49 -5.79
C ARG A 242 2.28 12.31 -6.31
N LEU A 243 1.18 12.30 -5.55
CA LEU A 243 0.01 13.13 -5.84
C LEU A 243 -0.60 13.59 -4.52
N GLN A 244 -0.74 14.90 -4.36
CA GLN A 244 -1.40 15.50 -3.19
C GLN A 244 -2.73 16.11 -3.61
N LEU A 245 -3.77 15.84 -2.83
CA LEU A 245 -5.15 16.22 -3.12
C LEU A 245 -5.85 16.68 -1.84
N SER A 246 -6.93 17.40 -2.02
CA SER A 246 -7.92 17.62 -0.96
C SER A 246 -9.04 16.57 -1.07
N PRO A 247 -9.58 16.02 0.03
CA PRO A 247 -10.78 15.18 -0.01
C PRO A 247 -11.98 15.88 -0.66
N GLU A 248 -12.03 17.20 -0.61
CA GLU A 248 -13.09 18.00 -1.23
C GLU A 248 -12.99 18.01 -2.77
N ASP A 249 -11.81 17.74 -3.35
CA ASP A 249 -11.62 17.70 -4.81
C ASP A 249 -12.49 16.61 -5.45
N GLU A 250 -12.54 15.40 -4.86
CA GLU A 250 -13.42 14.32 -5.33
C GLU A 250 -14.91 14.67 -5.18
N LYS A 251 -15.28 15.35 -4.07
CA LYS A 251 -16.68 15.75 -3.83
C LYS A 251 -17.16 16.77 -4.87
N ARG A 252 -16.30 17.73 -5.23
CA ARG A 252 -16.60 18.79 -6.22
C ARG A 252 -16.49 18.31 -7.66
N ALA A 253 -15.75 17.22 -7.89
CA ALA A 253 -15.52 16.69 -9.23
C ALA A 253 -16.83 16.23 -9.87
N GLN A 254 -16.93 16.45 -11.19
CA GLN A 254 -18.07 16.04 -12.00
C GLN A 254 -17.73 14.77 -12.76
N LEU A 255 -18.70 13.85 -12.81
CA LEU A 255 -18.59 12.64 -13.60
C LEU A 255 -18.86 12.96 -15.08
N ALA A 256 -17.95 12.56 -15.95
CA ALA A 256 -18.16 12.55 -17.39
C ALA A 256 -18.16 11.10 -17.89
N LEU A 257 -19.19 10.70 -18.61
CA LEU A 257 -19.31 9.35 -19.16
C LEU A 257 -18.80 9.29 -20.60
N SER A 258 -18.16 8.16 -20.94
CA SER A 258 -17.70 7.88 -22.30
C SER A 258 -18.84 7.38 -23.14
N ASN A 259 -18.92 7.91 -24.37
CA ASN A 259 -19.82 7.46 -25.42
C ASN A 259 -19.08 6.89 -26.65
N CYS A 260 -17.77 6.69 -26.53
CA CYS A 260 -16.91 6.22 -27.61
C CYS A 260 -15.97 5.13 -27.12
N LEU A 261 -15.99 3.98 -27.80
CA LEU A 261 -15.10 2.81 -27.55
C LEU A 261 -14.55 2.27 -28.88
N ASN A 262 -14.20 3.17 -29.78
CA ASN A 262 -13.71 2.82 -31.12
C ASN A 262 -12.25 2.32 -31.04
N ALA A 263 -11.83 1.56 -32.03
CA ALA A 263 -10.44 1.18 -32.22
C ALA A 263 -9.52 2.42 -32.25
N GLY A 264 -8.34 2.32 -31.62
CA GLY A 264 -7.39 3.42 -31.47
C GLY A 264 -7.66 4.33 -30.25
N THR A 265 -8.83 4.19 -29.59
CA THR A 265 -9.10 4.94 -28.35
C THR A 265 -8.21 4.41 -27.21
N VAL A 266 -7.68 5.31 -26.38
CA VAL A 266 -6.93 4.93 -25.19
C VAL A 266 -7.91 4.58 -24.08
N LEU A 267 -7.78 3.37 -23.55
CA LEU A 267 -8.45 2.90 -22.35
C LEU A 267 -7.48 2.97 -21.16
N LEU A 268 -7.95 3.51 -20.05
CA LEU A 268 -7.17 3.78 -18.86
C LEU A 268 -7.75 2.98 -17.68
N GLU A 269 -6.91 2.12 -17.09
CA GLU A 269 -7.24 1.37 -15.87
C GLU A 269 -6.52 2.00 -14.67
N PRO A 270 -7.24 2.49 -13.64
CA PRO A 270 -6.59 3.06 -12.46
C PRO A 270 -5.83 1.98 -11.68
N ARG A 271 -4.65 2.35 -11.20
CA ARG A 271 -3.85 1.51 -10.31
C ARG A 271 -4.46 1.45 -8.90
N PRO A 272 -4.07 0.47 -8.06
CA PRO A 272 -4.65 0.25 -6.74
C PRO A 272 -4.66 1.47 -5.82
N LEU A 273 -3.63 2.33 -5.87
CA LEU A 273 -3.58 3.56 -5.07
C LEU A 273 -4.76 4.50 -5.35
N LEU A 274 -5.05 4.73 -6.62
CA LEU A 274 -6.15 5.61 -7.04
C LEU A 274 -7.50 5.00 -6.67
N LEU A 275 -7.65 3.68 -6.83
CA LEU A 275 -8.87 2.95 -6.44
C LEU A 275 -9.09 3.00 -4.92
N LYS A 276 -8.04 2.76 -4.13
CA LYS A 276 -8.10 2.80 -2.66
C LYS A 276 -8.41 4.21 -2.15
N ALA A 277 -7.92 5.23 -2.81
CA ALA A 277 -8.23 6.64 -2.50
C ALA A 277 -9.70 7.01 -2.73
N GLY A 278 -10.46 6.18 -3.45
CA GLY A 278 -11.87 6.44 -3.76
C GLY A 278 -12.08 7.53 -4.82
N LEU A 279 -11.03 7.86 -5.57
CA LEU A 279 -11.04 8.93 -6.58
C LEU A 279 -11.69 8.42 -7.87
N ARG A 280 -12.99 8.62 -7.99
CA ARG A 280 -13.81 8.08 -9.09
C ARG A 280 -14.19 9.12 -10.13
N LYS A 281 -14.43 10.37 -9.72
CA LYS A 281 -14.82 11.49 -10.56
C LYS A 281 -13.67 12.44 -10.85
N LEU A 282 -12.75 12.54 -9.92
CA LEU A 282 -11.62 13.46 -10.00
C LEU A 282 -10.78 13.31 -11.27
N PRO A 283 -10.50 12.10 -11.81
CA PRO A 283 -9.82 11.94 -13.08
C PRO A 283 -10.56 12.60 -14.25
N CYS A 284 -11.92 12.63 -14.21
CA CYS A 284 -12.70 13.30 -15.24
C CYS A 284 -12.49 14.83 -15.19
N SER A 285 -12.46 15.41 -13.97
CA SER A 285 -12.33 16.86 -13.81
C SER A 285 -10.90 17.35 -14.02
N LEU A 286 -9.88 16.60 -13.54
CA LEU A 286 -8.47 17.03 -13.62
C LEU A 286 -7.85 16.81 -15.01
N ALA A 287 -8.22 15.72 -15.68
CA ALA A 287 -7.59 15.30 -16.93
C ALA A 287 -8.57 15.18 -18.12
N GLY A 288 -9.81 15.61 -17.96
CA GLY A 288 -10.81 15.51 -19.01
C GLY A 288 -11.16 14.05 -19.41
N LEU A 289 -10.81 13.07 -18.54
CA LEU A 289 -11.12 11.67 -18.81
C LEU A 289 -12.62 11.41 -18.75
N ARG A 290 -13.06 10.36 -19.45
CA ARG A 290 -14.45 9.93 -19.46
C ARG A 290 -14.55 8.50 -18.92
N LYS A 291 -15.35 8.30 -17.88
CA LYS A 291 -15.58 7.02 -17.24
C LYS A 291 -16.52 6.16 -18.08
N LEU A 292 -16.35 4.84 -18.14
CA LEU A 292 -17.18 3.97 -18.97
C LEU A 292 -18.61 3.86 -18.45
N SER A 293 -18.79 3.77 -17.14
CA SER A 293 -20.11 3.87 -16.48
C SER A 293 -19.93 4.37 -15.04
N GLN A 294 -21.03 4.54 -14.32
CA GLN A 294 -21.01 4.96 -12.93
C GLN A 294 -20.25 3.96 -12.05
N ASP A 295 -20.37 2.67 -12.30
CA ASP A 295 -19.82 1.60 -11.48
C ASP A 295 -18.54 0.97 -12.05
N CYS A 296 -18.27 1.17 -13.35
CA CYS A 296 -17.05 0.68 -13.99
C CYS A 296 -15.91 1.69 -13.83
N HIS A 297 -14.81 1.30 -13.17
CA HIS A 297 -13.64 2.16 -12.93
C HIS A 297 -12.61 2.10 -14.08
N LEU A 298 -13.08 2.10 -15.32
CA LEU A 298 -12.26 2.29 -16.50
C LEU A 298 -12.60 3.63 -17.14
N TYR A 299 -11.62 4.24 -17.80
CA TYR A 299 -11.77 5.56 -18.41
C TYR A 299 -11.27 5.53 -19.85
N THR A 300 -11.79 6.45 -20.66
CA THR A 300 -11.23 6.78 -21.97
C THR A 300 -10.70 8.21 -21.96
N GLY A 301 -9.70 8.47 -22.77
CA GLY A 301 -9.08 9.78 -22.91
C GLY A 301 -7.58 9.67 -23.11
N SER A 302 -6.89 10.79 -23.02
CA SER A 302 -5.43 10.86 -23.13
C SER A 302 -4.83 11.45 -21.86
N LEU A 303 -3.77 10.83 -21.38
CA LEU A 303 -2.93 11.37 -20.31
C LEU A 303 -1.54 11.63 -20.90
N PRO A 304 -1.10 12.89 -21.00
CA PRO A 304 0.28 13.21 -21.31
C PRO A 304 1.25 12.60 -20.28
N GLU A 305 2.49 12.31 -20.70
CA GLU A 305 3.51 11.67 -19.84
C GLU A 305 3.87 12.51 -18.59
N ASP A 306 3.75 13.83 -18.68
CA ASP A 306 4.01 14.78 -17.60
C ASP A 306 2.77 15.05 -16.71
N HIS A 307 1.61 14.48 -17.03
CA HIS A 307 0.40 14.69 -16.25
C HIS A 307 0.48 13.99 -14.88
N PRO A 308 0.17 14.65 -13.74
CA PRO A 308 0.32 14.08 -12.39
C PRO A 308 -0.45 12.77 -12.14
N LEU A 309 -1.52 12.52 -12.90
CA LEU A 309 -2.31 11.28 -12.81
C LEU A 309 -1.74 10.13 -13.64
N GLU A 310 -0.85 10.40 -14.61
CA GLU A 310 -0.35 9.38 -15.54
C GLU A 310 0.23 8.16 -14.82
N PRO A 311 1.13 8.30 -13.82
CA PRO A 311 1.73 7.16 -13.13
C PRO A 311 0.72 6.29 -12.36
N PHE A 312 -0.47 6.80 -12.11
CA PHE A 312 -1.55 6.10 -11.39
C PHE A 312 -2.53 5.36 -12.29
N PHE A 313 -2.22 5.28 -13.59
CA PHE A 313 -3.00 4.51 -14.57
C PHE A 313 -2.13 3.49 -15.31
N LYS A 314 -2.76 2.43 -15.78
CA LYS A 314 -2.26 1.59 -16.87
C LYS A 314 -2.98 2.01 -18.13
N GLN A 315 -2.25 2.15 -19.22
CA GLN A 315 -2.76 2.59 -20.51
C GLN A 315 -2.84 1.42 -21.49
N TYR A 316 -3.93 1.34 -22.20
CA TYR A 316 -4.20 0.34 -23.22
C TYR A 316 -4.74 1.03 -24.48
N GLU A 317 -4.54 0.43 -25.64
CA GLU A 317 -5.17 0.84 -26.87
C GLU A 317 -6.30 -0.13 -27.22
N ILE A 318 -7.49 0.38 -27.46
CA ILE A 318 -8.64 -0.44 -27.87
C ILE A 318 -8.44 -0.91 -29.30
N LEU A 319 -8.50 -2.22 -29.52
CA LEU A 319 -8.45 -2.83 -30.83
C LEU A 319 -9.87 -3.00 -31.41
N GLU A 320 -10.74 -3.56 -30.61
CA GLU A 320 -12.13 -3.80 -31.00
C GLU A 320 -13.03 -3.98 -29.80
N THR A 321 -14.32 -3.81 -30.00
CA THR A 321 -15.33 -3.95 -28.96
C THR A 321 -16.50 -4.81 -29.44
N PHE A 322 -17.00 -5.64 -28.54
CA PHE A 322 -18.15 -6.53 -28.77
C PHE A 322 -19.23 -6.29 -27.73
N PRO A 323 -20.51 -6.48 -28.07
CA PRO A 323 -21.56 -6.55 -27.06
C PRO A 323 -21.36 -7.81 -26.19
N THR A 324 -21.81 -7.76 -24.92
CA THR A 324 -21.82 -8.95 -24.08
C THR A 324 -22.84 -9.96 -24.61
N GLY A 325 -22.39 -11.19 -24.88
CA GLY A 325 -23.25 -12.26 -25.38
C GLY A 325 -22.49 -13.53 -25.72
N ASN A 326 -23.18 -14.66 -25.82
CA ASN A 326 -22.54 -15.96 -26.07
C ASN A 326 -21.86 -16.04 -27.44
N ALA A 327 -22.40 -15.35 -28.46
CA ALA A 327 -21.81 -15.29 -29.80
C ALA A 327 -20.44 -14.57 -29.73
N SER A 328 -20.41 -13.38 -29.13
CA SER A 328 -19.18 -12.59 -28.92
C SER A 328 -18.12 -13.33 -28.09
N ILE A 329 -18.57 -14.02 -27.02
CA ILE A 329 -17.67 -14.83 -26.18
C ILE A 329 -16.99 -15.94 -26.99
N LYS A 330 -17.74 -16.65 -27.83
CA LYS A 330 -17.18 -17.71 -28.70
C LYS A 330 -16.24 -17.14 -29.77
N GLU A 331 -16.58 -16.01 -30.35
CA GLU A 331 -15.77 -15.31 -31.33
C GLU A 331 -14.43 -14.87 -30.71
N LEU A 332 -14.49 -14.25 -29.53
CA LEU A 332 -13.29 -13.83 -28.79
C LEU A 332 -12.36 -15.00 -28.45
N GLY A 333 -12.88 -16.11 -27.96
CA GLY A 333 -12.08 -17.29 -27.65
C GLY A 333 -11.36 -17.88 -28.87
N ARG A 334 -11.98 -17.79 -30.05
CA ARG A 334 -11.36 -18.21 -31.31
C ARG A 334 -10.30 -17.22 -31.80
N LYS A 335 -10.57 -15.92 -31.70
CA LYS A 335 -9.70 -14.85 -32.22
C LYS A 335 -8.54 -14.55 -31.26
N TYR A 336 -8.76 -14.61 -29.94
CA TYR A 336 -7.80 -14.30 -28.90
C TYR A 336 -7.66 -15.46 -27.92
N PRO A 337 -7.08 -16.60 -28.34
CA PRO A 337 -6.93 -17.78 -27.48
C PRO A 337 -5.95 -17.58 -26.32
N VAL A 338 -5.09 -16.54 -26.40
CA VAL A 338 -4.18 -16.13 -25.34
C VAL A 338 -4.41 -14.65 -25.05
N ALA A 339 -4.97 -14.36 -23.86
CA ALA A 339 -5.24 -12.98 -23.40
C ALA A 339 -5.41 -12.95 -21.88
N GLU A 340 -5.05 -11.84 -21.28
CA GLU A 340 -5.49 -11.52 -19.92
C GLU A 340 -6.97 -11.11 -19.92
N VAL A 341 -7.71 -11.46 -18.87
CA VAL A 341 -9.14 -11.15 -18.78
C VAL A 341 -9.45 -10.48 -17.45
N SER A 342 -10.16 -9.36 -17.52
CA SER A 342 -10.67 -8.63 -16.35
C SER A 342 -12.14 -8.32 -16.49
N ALA A 343 -12.91 -8.57 -15.43
CA ALA A 343 -14.29 -8.11 -15.31
C ALA A 343 -14.34 -6.84 -14.44
N ARG A 344 -14.99 -5.79 -14.92
CA ARG A 344 -15.11 -4.50 -14.24
C ARG A 344 -16.57 -4.01 -14.31
N GLY A 345 -17.28 -4.09 -13.17
CA GLY A 345 -18.71 -3.70 -13.12
C GLY A 345 -19.67 -4.69 -13.75
N LEU A 346 -19.26 -5.92 -14.05
CA LEU A 346 -20.14 -7.02 -14.44
C LEU A 346 -20.48 -7.90 -13.22
N HIS A 347 -21.60 -8.62 -13.28
CA HIS A 347 -21.98 -9.63 -12.28
C HIS A 347 -21.17 -10.95 -12.38
N LEU A 348 -20.05 -10.94 -13.09
CA LEU A 348 -19.15 -12.07 -13.28
C LEU A 348 -17.75 -11.71 -12.73
N SER A 349 -17.07 -12.69 -12.15
CA SER A 349 -15.65 -12.56 -11.80
C SER A 349 -14.77 -12.63 -13.07
N SER A 350 -13.55 -12.10 -12.97
CA SER A 350 -12.56 -12.18 -14.07
C SER A 350 -12.27 -13.63 -14.47
N GLU A 351 -12.22 -14.53 -13.50
CA GLU A 351 -11.96 -15.96 -13.73
C GLU A 351 -13.12 -16.64 -14.44
N GLU A 352 -14.37 -16.35 -14.03
CA GLU A 352 -15.57 -16.87 -14.72
C GLU A 352 -15.65 -16.37 -16.16
N LEU A 353 -15.35 -15.09 -16.40
CA LEU A 353 -15.33 -14.52 -17.75
C LEU A 353 -14.25 -15.19 -18.60
N ARG A 354 -13.03 -15.34 -18.09
CA ARG A 354 -11.92 -16.03 -18.76
C ARG A 354 -12.29 -17.47 -19.13
N ARG A 355 -12.90 -18.23 -18.20
CA ARG A 355 -13.37 -19.59 -18.44
C ARG A 355 -14.43 -19.66 -19.53
N LYS A 356 -15.38 -18.71 -19.56
CA LYS A 356 -16.41 -18.63 -20.61
C LYS A 356 -15.83 -18.31 -21.99
N ILE A 357 -14.85 -17.42 -22.06
CA ILE A 357 -14.14 -17.09 -23.32
C ILE A 357 -13.27 -18.28 -23.74
N GLY A 358 -12.69 -19.04 -22.81
CA GLY A 358 -11.82 -20.18 -23.08
C GLY A 358 -10.40 -19.78 -23.44
N CYS A 359 -9.92 -18.58 -23.09
CA CYS A 359 -8.56 -18.15 -23.34
C CYS A 359 -7.61 -18.51 -22.18
N LYS A 360 -6.31 -18.58 -22.49
CA LYS A 360 -5.21 -18.77 -21.54
C LYS A 360 -4.51 -17.43 -21.28
N SER A 361 -4.01 -17.24 -20.06
CA SER A 361 -3.15 -16.09 -19.75
C SER A 361 -1.77 -16.25 -20.41
N GLY A 362 -1.18 -15.15 -20.85
CA GLY A 362 0.17 -15.13 -21.41
C GLY A 362 0.35 -14.17 -22.59
N ILE A 363 1.48 -14.33 -23.26
CA ILE A 363 1.82 -13.60 -24.49
C ILE A 363 1.28 -14.40 -25.66
N ALA A 364 0.57 -13.74 -26.58
CA ALA A 364 0.05 -14.38 -27.79
C ALA A 364 1.21 -14.75 -28.77
N PRO A 365 0.99 -15.72 -29.69
CA PRO A 365 2.02 -16.15 -30.65
C PRO A 365 2.57 -15.04 -31.54
N ASP A 366 1.80 -13.96 -31.74
CA ASP A 366 2.21 -12.75 -32.48
C ASP A 366 3.05 -11.77 -31.65
N GLY A 367 3.37 -12.13 -30.39
CA GLY A 367 4.16 -11.32 -29.46
C GLY A 367 3.37 -10.27 -28.69
N HIS A 368 2.06 -10.14 -28.92
CA HIS A 368 1.25 -9.15 -28.25
C HIS A 368 0.69 -9.64 -26.89
N HIS A 369 0.59 -8.72 -25.94
CA HIS A 369 -0.13 -8.89 -24.69
C HIS A 369 -1.56 -8.37 -24.84
N TYR A 370 -2.47 -9.24 -25.24
CA TYR A 370 -3.89 -8.88 -25.31
C TYR A 370 -4.52 -8.86 -23.91
N HIS A 371 -5.42 -7.90 -23.71
CA HIS A 371 -6.26 -7.81 -22.53
C HIS A 371 -7.72 -7.66 -22.95
N ILE A 372 -8.59 -8.50 -22.42
CA ILE A 372 -10.04 -8.43 -22.64
C ILE A 372 -10.70 -7.90 -21.37
N PHE A 373 -11.27 -6.72 -21.44
CA PHE A 373 -12.09 -6.16 -20.39
C PHE A 373 -13.56 -6.45 -20.65
N GLY A 374 -14.19 -7.22 -19.75
CA GLY A 374 -15.65 -7.30 -19.70
C GLY A 374 -16.16 -6.23 -18.73
N CYS A 375 -16.95 -5.29 -19.23
CA CYS A 375 -17.39 -4.16 -18.41
C CYS A 375 -18.80 -3.70 -18.75
N ASP A 376 -19.47 -3.10 -17.75
CA ASP A 376 -20.63 -2.28 -17.95
C ASP A 376 -20.20 -0.89 -18.42
N THR A 377 -20.91 -0.35 -19.41
CA THR A 377 -20.63 0.96 -19.99
C THR A 377 -21.91 1.76 -20.16
N ALA A 378 -21.81 3.06 -20.40
CA ALA A 378 -22.96 3.89 -20.75
C ALA A 378 -23.71 3.41 -22.02
N LEU A 379 -23.04 2.56 -22.83
CA LEU A 379 -23.60 1.95 -24.05
C LEU A 379 -24.08 0.49 -23.82
N GLY A 380 -24.22 0.08 -22.52
CA GLY A 380 -24.52 -1.30 -22.11
C GLY A 380 -23.27 -2.15 -21.96
N GLY A 381 -23.46 -3.44 -21.65
CA GLY A 381 -22.34 -4.37 -21.43
C GLY A 381 -21.46 -4.53 -22.68
N ARG A 382 -20.16 -4.47 -22.50
CA ARG A 382 -19.15 -4.58 -23.57
C ARG A 382 -18.01 -5.53 -23.17
N LEU A 383 -17.46 -6.20 -24.19
CA LEU A 383 -16.19 -6.90 -24.14
C LEU A 383 -15.21 -6.09 -25.00
N ILE A 384 -14.18 -5.52 -24.37
CA ILE A 384 -13.23 -4.60 -25.01
C ILE A 384 -11.90 -5.32 -25.11
N VAL A 385 -11.40 -5.50 -26.32
CA VAL A 385 -10.08 -6.07 -26.57
C VAL A 385 -9.07 -4.95 -26.72
N CYS A 386 -8.00 -5.05 -25.97
CA CYS A 386 -6.94 -4.05 -25.95
C CYS A 386 -5.57 -4.72 -25.98
N PHE A 387 -4.54 -3.96 -26.33
CA PHE A 387 -3.17 -4.28 -25.97
C PHE A 387 -2.60 -3.20 -25.05
N ARG A 388 -1.68 -3.59 -24.22
CA ARG A 388 -1.02 -2.67 -23.28
C ARG A 388 0.01 -1.82 -24.04
N LYS A 389 -0.07 -0.49 -23.84
CA LYS A 389 0.96 0.44 -24.31
C LYS A 389 2.24 0.36 -23.48
#